data_3f75092ca499cb694de99033cee8671b
#
_entry.id   3f75092ca499cb694de99033cee8671b
#
_cell.length_a   1.000
_cell.length_b   1.000
_cell.length_c   1.000
_cell.angle_alpha   90.00
_cell.angle_beta   90.00
_cell.angle_gamma   90.00
#
_symmetry.space_group_name_H-M   'P 1'
#
loop_
_entity.id
_entity.type
_entity.pdbx_description
1 polymer ?
#
loop_
_entity_poly.entity_id
_entity_poly.type
_entity_poly.pdbx_seq_one_letter_code
_entity_poly.pdbx_strand_id
1 'polypeptide(L)'
;MVQFNSISDLHRVLGLSKPLHPLISLIDNTRIAVDRDALFDSFVLNLYNISYKNSARGKIKYGQNYYDFDEGSLVFTAPNQLMAVERDNEHSGYSLLFHPDFIRNYPLANNIKNFGFFSYSTNEALHLSEKEKGVILSIFKNIEEELQSPIDDFSQDVVVTQVELLLHYSNRFYKRQFITRKAVNNDLLAKLDIALTDYFNNNTALQEGVPTVQYIAQQLQVSPRYLSDMLRSLLSQNAQQYIQNKVIEKAKEMLSVTRMSVAEIAYQLGFEHPQSFNKLFKRKTNLSPLEFRQSFN
;
A
#
# COMPACT_ATOMS: atom_id res chain seq x y z
N MET A 1 12.29 5.38 -21.14
CA MET A 1 11.53 4.54 -20.19
C MET A 1 11.16 3.26 -20.91
N VAL A 2 11.55 2.12 -20.38
CA VAL A 2 11.26 0.80 -20.99
C VAL A 2 9.91 0.30 -20.46
N GLN A 3 9.07 -0.26 -21.34
CA GLN A 3 7.78 -0.83 -20.98
C GLN A 3 7.71 -2.30 -21.44
N PHE A 4 7.29 -3.17 -20.55
CA PHE A 4 7.09 -4.59 -20.82
C PHE A 4 5.60 -4.91 -20.82
N ASN A 5 5.11 -5.35 -21.98
CA ASN A 5 3.70 -5.69 -22.17
C ASN A 5 3.44 -7.20 -22.19
N SER A 6 4.50 -8.01 -22.25
CA SER A 6 4.39 -9.47 -22.28
C SER A 6 5.47 -10.14 -21.42
N ILE A 7 5.14 -11.33 -20.92
CA ILE A 7 6.08 -12.21 -20.22
C ILE A 7 7.25 -12.59 -21.13
N SER A 8 6.99 -12.86 -22.39
CA SER A 8 8.01 -13.26 -23.36
C SER A 8 9.05 -12.16 -23.63
N ASP A 9 8.61 -10.89 -23.70
CA ASP A 9 9.52 -9.76 -23.86
C ASP A 9 10.40 -9.58 -22.63
N LEU A 10 9.80 -9.70 -21.45
CA LEU A 10 10.55 -9.61 -20.19
C LEU A 10 11.60 -10.72 -20.08
N HIS A 11 11.24 -11.98 -20.36
CA HIS A 11 12.17 -13.11 -20.35
C HIS A 11 13.36 -12.89 -21.31
N ARG A 12 13.07 -12.42 -22.52
CA ARG A 12 14.13 -12.14 -23.52
C ARG A 12 15.12 -11.09 -23.03
N VAL A 13 14.63 -10.01 -22.43
CA VAL A 13 15.48 -8.92 -21.92
C VAL A 13 16.26 -9.35 -20.69
N LEU A 14 15.70 -10.21 -19.84
CA LEU A 14 16.38 -10.75 -18.65
C LEU A 14 17.31 -11.93 -18.95
N GLY A 15 17.47 -12.32 -20.23
CA GLY A 15 18.33 -13.45 -20.62
C GLY A 15 17.81 -14.82 -20.17
N LEU A 16 16.50 -14.92 -19.89
CA LEU A 16 15.85 -16.15 -19.43
C LEU A 16 15.40 -17.03 -20.60
N SER A 17 15.19 -18.33 -20.34
CA SER A 17 14.53 -19.23 -21.28
C SER A 17 13.13 -18.77 -21.64
N LYS A 18 12.56 -19.28 -22.73
CA LYS A 18 11.15 -19.00 -23.08
C LYS A 18 10.22 -19.37 -21.92
N PRO A 19 9.22 -18.54 -21.60
CA PRO A 19 8.26 -18.86 -20.55
C PRO A 19 7.43 -20.10 -20.92
N LEU A 20 7.09 -20.91 -19.94
CA LEU A 20 6.26 -22.10 -20.10
C LEU A 20 4.81 -21.74 -20.46
N HIS A 21 4.34 -20.58 -19.99
CA HIS A 21 2.99 -20.07 -20.28
C HIS A 21 3.06 -18.61 -20.73
N PRO A 22 2.30 -18.16 -21.74
CA PRO A 22 2.39 -16.80 -22.28
C PRO A 22 1.90 -15.70 -21.33
N LEU A 23 1.00 -16.03 -20.40
CA LEU A 23 0.32 -15.05 -19.55
C LEU A 23 0.74 -15.11 -18.08
N ILE A 24 1.53 -16.10 -17.65
CA ILE A 24 2.03 -16.22 -16.27
C ILE A 24 3.43 -16.84 -16.25
N SER A 25 4.27 -16.40 -15.33
CA SER A 25 5.59 -16.99 -15.11
C SER A 25 6.03 -16.83 -13.65
N LEU A 26 6.63 -17.86 -13.10
CA LEU A 26 7.39 -17.79 -11.85
C LEU A 26 8.87 -17.80 -12.21
N ILE A 27 9.57 -16.73 -11.88
CA ILE A 27 10.99 -16.53 -12.15
C ILE A 27 11.76 -16.73 -10.85
N ASP A 28 12.72 -17.65 -10.84
CA ASP A 28 13.80 -17.67 -9.87
C ASP A 28 14.78 -16.55 -10.21
N ASN A 29 14.85 -15.52 -9.37
CA ASN A 29 15.66 -14.34 -9.64
C ASN A 29 17.16 -14.61 -9.72
N THR A 30 17.65 -15.74 -9.16
CA THR A 30 19.04 -16.17 -9.25
C THR A 30 19.45 -16.60 -10.67
N ARG A 31 18.47 -16.94 -11.51
CA ARG A 31 18.69 -17.35 -12.91
C ARG A 31 18.79 -16.19 -13.89
N ILE A 32 18.62 -14.95 -13.43
CA ILE A 32 18.70 -13.78 -14.28
C ILE A 32 20.18 -13.53 -14.62
N ALA A 33 20.50 -13.71 -15.90
CA ALA A 33 21.88 -13.67 -16.39
C ALA A 33 22.37 -12.25 -16.74
N VAL A 34 21.48 -11.28 -16.80
CA VAL A 34 21.76 -9.91 -17.26
C VAL A 34 21.82 -8.98 -16.06
N ASP A 35 22.85 -8.16 -16.03
CA ASP A 35 22.94 -7.06 -15.07
C ASP A 35 21.78 -6.07 -15.33
N ARG A 36 20.76 -6.13 -14.48
CA ARG A 36 19.59 -5.24 -14.56
C ARG A 36 19.96 -3.79 -14.40
N ASP A 37 21.00 -3.50 -13.62
CA ASP A 37 21.47 -2.16 -13.33
C ASP A 37 22.10 -1.50 -14.54
N ALA A 38 22.62 -2.31 -15.49
CA ALA A 38 23.15 -1.86 -16.76
C ALA A 38 22.07 -1.63 -17.82
N LEU A 39 20.84 -2.19 -17.65
CA LEU A 39 19.80 -2.13 -18.68
C LEU A 39 18.92 -0.89 -18.58
N PHE A 40 18.52 -0.47 -17.37
CA PHE A 40 17.61 0.67 -17.17
C PHE A 40 17.52 1.10 -15.71
N ASP A 41 17.38 2.40 -15.49
CA ASP A 41 17.16 2.96 -14.15
C ASP A 41 15.70 2.76 -13.67
N SER A 42 14.76 2.70 -14.60
CA SER A 42 13.33 2.50 -14.32
C SER A 42 12.59 1.89 -15.50
N PHE A 43 11.53 1.14 -15.19
CA PHE A 43 10.69 0.47 -16.19
C PHE A 43 9.24 0.38 -15.74
N VAL A 44 8.34 0.11 -16.68
CA VAL A 44 6.91 -0.14 -16.43
C VAL A 44 6.57 -1.56 -16.83
N LEU A 45 5.91 -2.30 -15.94
CA LEU A 45 5.34 -3.61 -16.23
C LEU A 45 3.83 -3.48 -16.45
N ASN A 46 3.32 -3.98 -17.57
CA ASN A 46 1.89 -4.18 -17.76
C ASN A 46 1.42 -5.55 -17.24
N LEU A 47 2.02 -5.99 -16.14
CA LEU A 47 1.82 -7.27 -15.48
C LEU A 47 1.62 -7.03 -13.99
N TYR A 48 0.82 -7.86 -13.34
CA TYR A 48 0.91 -8.01 -11.89
C TYR A 48 2.23 -8.69 -11.55
N ASN A 49 2.90 -8.21 -10.53
CA ASN A 49 4.13 -8.79 -10.03
C ASN A 49 4.05 -8.98 -8.51
N ILE A 50 4.38 -10.18 -8.05
CA ILE A 50 4.51 -10.53 -6.64
C ILE A 50 5.93 -11.04 -6.46
N SER A 51 6.81 -10.18 -5.92
CA SER A 51 8.22 -10.51 -5.70
C SER A 51 8.46 -10.91 -4.25
N TYR A 52 8.95 -12.12 -4.05
CA TYR A 52 9.56 -12.56 -2.81
C TYR A 52 11.05 -12.27 -2.88
N LYS A 53 11.54 -11.50 -1.92
CA LYS A 53 12.97 -11.22 -1.73
C LYS A 53 13.43 -12.01 -0.50
N ASN A 54 14.44 -12.86 -0.70
CA ASN A 54 15.13 -13.48 0.43
C ASN A 54 16.07 -12.42 1.01
N SER A 55 15.84 -11.93 2.22
CA SER A 55 16.73 -10.92 2.80
C SER A 55 18.07 -11.57 3.13
N ALA A 56 18.99 -11.41 2.21
CA ALA A 56 20.40 -11.65 2.48
C ALA A 56 20.98 -10.34 3.02
N ARG A 57 21.40 -10.35 4.29
CA ARG A 57 22.28 -9.36 4.92
C ARG A 57 21.77 -7.91 5.00
N GLY A 58 21.04 -7.63 6.01
CA GLY A 58 20.81 -6.28 6.49
C GLY A 58 19.67 -6.25 7.49
N LYS A 59 19.99 -6.18 8.77
CA LYS A 59 18.99 -5.85 9.80
C LYS A 59 18.34 -4.55 9.36
N ILE A 60 17.10 -4.60 8.89
CA ILE A 60 16.34 -3.41 8.58
C ILE A 60 16.09 -2.71 9.91
N LYS A 61 16.88 -1.66 10.14
CA LYS A 61 16.77 -0.81 11.31
C LYS A 61 15.56 0.11 11.13
N TYR A 62 14.41 -0.33 11.57
CA TYR A 62 13.27 0.56 11.75
C TYR A 62 13.29 1.14 13.17
N GLY A 63 13.80 2.34 13.33
CA GLY A 63 13.98 2.99 14.62
C GLY A 63 15.03 2.29 15.50
N GLN A 64 14.82 2.22 16.81
CA GLN A 64 15.74 1.61 17.77
C GLN A 64 15.48 0.11 18.04
N ASN A 65 14.47 -0.49 17.42
CA ASN A 65 14.08 -1.87 17.68
C ASN A 65 14.44 -2.79 16.51
N TYR A 66 15.09 -3.91 16.83
CA TYR A 66 15.34 -5.03 15.94
C TYR A 66 14.08 -5.91 15.93
N TYR A 67 13.51 -6.19 14.75
CA TYR A 67 12.40 -7.11 14.59
C TYR A 67 12.87 -8.40 13.96
N ASP A 68 12.42 -9.53 14.51
CA ASP A 68 12.72 -10.92 14.11
C ASP A 68 12.00 -11.34 12.79
N PHE A 69 11.63 -10.37 11.93
CA PHE A 69 10.97 -10.60 10.64
C PHE A 69 11.95 -10.35 9.47
N ASP A 70 13.15 -10.90 9.58
CA ASP A 70 14.21 -10.78 8.57
C ASP A 70 14.25 -11.99 7.59
N GLU A 71 13.22 -12.85 7.63
CA GLU A 71 13.23 -14.11 6.88
C GLU A 71 12.80 -13.96 5.41
N GLY A 72 12.50 -12.74 5.00
CA GLY A 72 12.14 -12.38 3.65
C GLY A 72 10.99 -11.38 3.58
N SER A 73 10.81 -10.79 2.42
CA SER A 73 9.74 -9.83 2.19
C SER A 73 9.01 -10.08 0.88
N LEU A 74 7.71 -9.70 0.85
CA LEU A 74 6.91 -9.65 -0.36
C LEU A 74 6.66 -8.20 -0.76
N VAL A 75 6.84 -7.91 -2.05
CA VAL A 75 6.49 -6.66 -2.71
C VAL A 75 5.49 -6.95 -3.81
N PHE A 76 4.46 -6.12 -3.91
CA PHE A 76 3.37 -6.27 -4.87
C PHE A 76 3.35 -5.07 -5.80
N THR A 77 3.20 -5.31 -7.10
CA THR A 77 3.13 -4.25 -8.10
C THR A 77 1.94 -4.51 -9.03
N ALA A 78 1.09 -3.52 -9.21
CA ALA A 78 0.00 -3.59 -10.18
C ALA A 78 0.50 -3.26 -11.59
N PRO A 79 -0.24 -3.65 -12.65
CA PRO A 79 0.06 -3.23 -14.02
C PRO A 79 0.18 -1.71 -14.15
N ASN A 80 1.08 -1.26 -15.04
CA ASN A 80 1.36 0.15 -15.34
C ASN A 80 2.00 0.97 -14.21
N GLN A 81 2.49 0.34 -13.15
CA GLN A 81 3.29 1.03 -12.15
C GLN A 81 4.74 1.22 -12.62
N LEU A 82 5.29 2.42 -12.35
CA LEU A 82 6.71 2.69 -12.53
C LEU A 82 7.51 1.98 -11.44
N MET A 83 8.46 1.17 -11.86
CA MET A 83 9.41 0.51 -10.96
C MET A 83 10.78 1.10 -11.16
N ALA A 84 11.47 1.43 -10.05
CA ALA A 84 12.89 1.73 -10.06
C ALA A 84 13.69 0.47 -9.82
N VAL A 85 14.85 0.35 -10.46
CA VAL A 85 15.79 -0.74 -10.19
C VAL A 85 16.58 -0.39 -8.93
N GLU A 86 16.51 -1.26 -7.92
CA GLU A 86 17.33 -1.12 -6.70
C GLU A 86 18.71 -1.69 -6.97
N ARG A 87 19.75 -0.82 -6.97
CA ARG A 87 21.12 -1.14 -7.42
C ARG A 87 21.94 -2.04 -6.49
N ASP A 88 21.51 -2.27 -5.25
CA ASP A 88 22.34 -2.95 -4.22
C ASP A 88 21.81 -4.31 -3.75
N ASN A 89 20.92 -4.95 -4.48
CA ASN A 89 20.31 -6.19 -4.02
C ASN A 89 20.88 -7.42 -4.73
N GLU A 90 21.45 -8.34 -3.95
CA GLU A 90 21.58 -9.74 -4.38
C GLU A 90 20.20 -10.21 -4.87
N HIS A 91 20.13 -10.59 -6.14
CA HIS A 91 18.91 -11.02 -6.81
C HIS A 91 18.49 -12.42 -6.35
N SER A 92 18.21 -12.59 -5.04
CA SER A 92 17.75 -13.86 -4.49
C SER A 92 16.25 -13.81 -4.21
N GLY A 93 15.56 -14.87 -4.55
CA GLY A 93 14.11 -15.01 -4.36
C GLY A 93 13.35 -15.28 -5.65
N TYR A 94 12.05 -15.03 -5.64
CA TYR A 94 11.14 -15.39 -6.72
C TYR A 94 10.29 -14.19 -7.15
N SER A 95 9.96 -14.12 -8.43
CA SER A 95 9.02 -13.16 -8.99
C SER A 95 7.90 -13.90 -9.74
N LEU A 96 6.68 -13.85 -9.18
CA LEU A 96 5.48 -14.33 -9.85
C LEU A 96 4.88 -13.18 -10.65
N LEU A 97 4.87 -13.32 -11.98
CA LEU A 97 4.34 -12.35 -12.90
C LEU A 97 3.14 -12.94 -13.65
N PHE A 98 2.06 -12.18 -13.77
CA PHE A 98 0.93 -12.59 -14.60
C PHE A 98 0.26 -11.40 -15.28
N HIS A 99 -0.15 -11.62 -16.52
CA HIS A 99 -0.90 -10.63 -17.30
C HIS A 99 -2.36 -10.55 -16.78
N PRO A 100 -3.01 -9.37 -16.79
CA PRO A 100 -4.43 -9.26 -16.42
C PRO A 100 -5.35 -10.24 -17.16
N ASP A 101 -5.03 -10.58 -18.40
CA ASP A 101 -5.82 -11.55 -19.19
C ASP A 101 -5.79 -12.97 -18.63
N PHE A 102 -4.74 -13.32 -17.84
CA PHE A 102 -4.67 -14.64 -17.20
C PHE A 102 -5.82 -14.89 -16.22
N ILE A 103 -6.30 -13.84 -15.58
CA ILE A 103 -7.38 -13.91 -14.58
C ILE A 103 -8.71 -13.34 -15.10
N ARG A 104 -8.78 -12.93 -16.38
CA ARG A 104 -9.93 -12.16 -16.95
C ARG A 104 -11.27 -12.83 -16.72
N ASN A 105 -11.36 -14.16 -16.86
CA ASN A 105 -12.60 -14.92 -16.76
C ASN A 105 -12.90 -15.42 -15.34
N TYR A 106 -12.09 -15.04 -14.34
CA TYR A 106 -12.22 -15.47 -12.96
C TYR A 106 -12.74 -14.33 -12.07
N PRO A 107 -13.42 -14.64 -10.95
CA PRO A 107 -13.84 -13.65 -9.97
C PRO A 107 -12.67 -12.79 -9.46
N LEU A 108 -11.45 -13.35 -9.47
CA LEU A 108 -10.23 -12.66 -9.08
C LEU A 108 -9.98 -11.39 -9.90
N ALA A 109 -10.34 -11.34 -11.19
CA ALA A 109 -10.19 -10.15 -12.02
C ALA A 109 -10.90 -8.91 -11.45
N ASN A 110 -12.05 -9.11 -10.81
CA ASN A 110 -12.80 -8.05 -10.15
C ASN A 110 -12.32 -7.80 -8.71
N ASN A 111 -11.87 -8.84 -8.02
CA ASN A 111 -11.54 -8.80 -6.61
C ASN A 111 -10.09 -8.36 -6.34
N ILE A 112 -9.18 -8.50 -7.29
CA ILE A 112 -7.76 -8.19 -7.10
C ILE A 112 -7.51 -6.73 -6.68
N LYS A 113 -8.33 -5.80 -7.16
CA LYS A 113 -8.29 -4.38 -6.75
C LYS A 113 -8.64 -4.13 -5.27
N ASN A 114 -9.25 -5.09 -4.59
CA ASN A 114 -9.56 -5.00 -3.16
C ASN A 114 -8.34 -5.29 -2.29
N PHE A 115 -7.31 -5.94 -2.83
CA PHE A 115 -6.03 -6.14 -2.15
C PHE A 115 -5.21 -4.85 -2.24
N GLY A 116 -5.30 -4.02 -1.18
CA GLY A 116 -4.72 -2.67 -1.13
C GLY A 116 -3.22 -2.62 -1.35
N PHE A 117 -2.50 -3.68 -1.01
CA PHE A 117 -1.05 -3.76 -1.09
C PHE A 117 -0.49 -3.68 -2.52
N PHE A 118 -1.27 -3.86 -3.57
CA PHE A 118 -0.86 -3.55 -4.94
C PHE A 118 -0.69 -2.03 -5.20
N SER A 119 -1.13 -1.19 -4.28
CA SER A 119 -0.97 0.27 -4.34
C SER A 119 0.00 0.80 -3.26
N TYR A 120 0.72 -0.08 -2.59
CA TYR A 120 1.72 0.30 -1.59
C TYR A 120 3.05 0.67 -2.27
N SER A 121 3.85 1.48 -1.59
CA SER A 121 5.22 1.78 -2.03
C SER A 121 6.15 0.61 -1.69
N THR A 122 7.30 0.52 -2.36
CA THR A 122 8.25 -0.59 -2.15
C THR A 122 8.80 -0.66 -0.74
N ASN A 123 8.92 0.48 -0.06
CA ASN A 123 9.31 0.56 1.36
C ASN A 123 8.23 0.08 2.34
N GLU A 124 7.02 -0.20 1.86
CA GLU A 124 5.88 -0.73 2.63
C GLU A 124 5.74 -2.25 2.43
N ALA A 125 6.83 -2.94 2.15
CA ALA A 125 6.87 -4.37 1.91
C ALA A 125 6.27 -5.17 3.08
N LEU A 126 5.71 -6.34 2.75
CA LEU A 126 5.30 -7.31 3.75
C LEU A 126 6.51 -8.11 4.22
N HIS A 127 6.83 -8.01 5.50
CA HIS A 127 7.89 -8.79 6.14
C HIS A 127 7.31 -10.08 6.72
N LEU A 128 7.99 -11.19 6.47
CA LEU A 128 7.55 -12.54 6.82
C LEU A 128 8.30 -13.07 8.04
N SER A 129 7.58 -13.82 8.88
CA SER A 129 8.21 -14.74 9.84
C SER A 129 8.61 -16.03 9.12
N GLU A 130 9.46 -16.86 9.74
CA GLU A 130 9.89 -18.15 9.17
C GLU A 130 8.69 -19.04 8.80
N LYS A 131 7.67 -19.10 9.66
CA LYS A 131 6.45 -19.85 9.38
C LYS A 131 5.67 -19.30 8.18
N GLU A 132 5.56 -17.97 8.08
CA GLU A 132 4.86 -17.30 6.97
C GLU A 132 5.62 -17.46 5.66
N LYS A 133 6.95 -17.37 5.69
CA LYS A 133 7.84 -17.67 4.57
C LYS A 133 7.61 -19.09 4.05
N GLY A 134 7.56 -20.10 4.95
CA GLY A 134 7.27 -21.47 4.57
C GLY A 134 5.93 -21.62 3.83
N VAL A 135 4.87 -20.92 4.27
CA VAL A 135 3.57 -20.91 3.58
C VAL A 135 3.69 -20.30 2.19
N ILE A 136 4.33 -19.14 2.04
CA ILE A 136 4.48 -18.45 0.76
C ILE A 136 5.29 -19.28 -0.23
N LEU A 137 6.43 -19.84 0.21
CA LEU A 137 7.28 -20.66 -0.64
C LEU A 137 6.61 -21.95 -1.07
N SER A 138 5.77 -22.57 -0.22
CA SER A 138 4.99 -23.76 -0.61
C SER A 138 3.98 -23.43 -1.72
N ILE A 139 3.33 -22.26 -1.68
CA ILE A 139 2.41 -21.84 -2.74
C ILE A 139 3.17 -21.57 -4.04
N PHE A 140 4.32 -20.90 -3.99
CA PHE A 140 5.17 -20.70 -5.19
C PHE A 140 5.60 -22.02 -5.78
N LYS A 141 6.00 -22.98 -4.95
CA LYS A 141 6.37 -24.32 -5.40
C LYS A 141 5.21 -25.04 -6.09
N ASN A 142 4.00 -24.98 -5.53
CA ASN A 142 2.81 -25.56 -6.15
C ASN A 142 2.52 -24.92 -7.52
N ILE A 143 2.66 -23.60 -7.64
CA ILE A 143 2.50 -22.89 -8.91
C ILE A 143 3.57 -23.34 -9.91
N GLU A 144 4.84 -23.47 -9.49
CA GLU A 144 5.94 -23.91 -10.35
C GLU A 144 5.69 -25.33 -10.88
N GLU A 145 5.31 -26.27 -10.00
CA GLU A 145 5.01 -27.66 -10.35
C GLU A 145 3.85 -27.72 -11.35
N GLU A 146 2.79 -26.93 -11.15
CA GLU A 146 1.65 -26.89 -12.08
C GLU A 146 2.05 -26.33 -13.44
N LEU A 147 2.85 -25.25 -13.49
CA LEU A 147 3.32 -24.67 -14.74
C LEU A 147 4.28 -25.58 -15.52
N GLN A 148 4.96 -26.53 -14.84
CA GLN A 148 5.83 -27.52 -15.45
C GLN A 148 5.09 -28.79 -15.89
N SER A 149 3.88 -29.00 -15.40
CA SER A 149 3.04 -30.16 -15.73
C SER A 149 2.45 -30.04 -17.14
N PRO A 150 2.05 -31.14 -17.78
CA PRO A 150 1.30 -31.09 -19.04
C PRO A 150 0.02 -30.25 -18.86
N ILE A 151 -0.21 -29.31 -19.77
CA ILE A 151 -1.40 -28.42 -19.72
C ILE A 151 -2.65 -29.23 -19.98
N ASP A 152 -3.66 -29.11 -19.13
CA ASP A 152 -4.99 -29.65 -19.27
C ASP A 152 -6.07 -28.58 -19.05
N ASP A 153 -7.34 -28.96 -19.10
CA ASP A 153 -8.49 -28.06 -18.94
C ASP A 153 -8.59 -27.42 -17.54
N PHE A 154 -7.91 -27.96 -16.54
CA PHE A 154 -7.96 -27.53 -15.14
C PHE A 154 -6.71 -26.75 -14.70
N SER A 155 -5.61 -26.80 -15.44
CA SER A 155 -4.32 -26.21 -15.06
C SER A 155 -4.45 -24.71 -14.73
N GLN A 156 -5.22 -23.95 -15.50
CA GLN A 156 -5.43 -22.53 -15.21
C GLN A 156 -6.24 -22.32 -13.95
N ASP A 157 -7.26 -23.13 -13.68
CA ASP A 157 -8.08 -23.05 -12.46
C ASP A 157 -7.23 -23.30 -11.21
N VAL A 158 -6.35 -24.31 -11.26
CA VAL A 158 -5.44 -24.64 -10.17
C VAL A 158 -4.49 -23.47 -9.88
N VAL A 159 -3.85 -22.93 -10.92
CA VAL A 159 -2.92 -21.81 -10.75
C VAL A 159 -3.63 -20.56 -10.23
N VAL A 160 -4.80 -20.20 -10.77
CA VAL A 160 -5.56 -19.04 -10.28
C VAL A 160 -5.95 -19.20 -8.83
N THR A 161 -6.35 -20.41 -8.41
CA THR A 161 -6.66 -20.72 -7.01
C THR A 161 -5.44 -20.54 -6.10
N GLN A 162 -4.25 -20.97 -6.53
CA GLN A 162 -2.99 -20.74 -5.78
C GLN A 162 -2.65 -19.24 -5.68
N VAL A 163 -2.85 -18.48 -6.75
CA VAL A 163 -2.66 -17.02 -6.74
C VAL A 163 -3.63 -16.37 -5.74
N GLU A 164 -4.90 -16.76 -5.76
CA GLU A 164 -5.91 -16.27 -4.81
C GLU A 164 -5.53 -16.59 -3.36
N LEU A 165 -5.08 -17.82 -3.10
CA LEU A 165 -4.60 -18.24 -1.79
C LEU A 165 -3.41 -17.40 -1.32
N LEU A 166 -2.43 -17.16 -2.20
CA LEU A 166 -1.29 -16.30 -1.95
C LEU A 166 -1.71 -14.88 -1.52
N LEU A 167 -2.66 -14.28 -2.25
CA LEU A 167 -3.17 -12.94 -1.95
C LEU A 167 -3.92 -12.89 -0.62
N HIS A 168 -4.69 -13.92 -0.27
CA HIS A 168 -5.39 -14.00 1.01
C HIS A 168 -4.43 -14.16 2.19
N TYR A 169 -3.39 -15.00 2.08
CA TYR A 169 -2.35 -15.08 3.11
C TYR A 169 -1.60 -13.77 3.26
N SER A 170 -1.25 -13.12 2.15
CA SER A 170 -0.58 -11.82 2.18
C SER A 170 -1.42 -10.76 2.90
N ASN A 171 -2.73 -10.72 2.63
CA ASN A 171 -3.65 -9.81 3.33
C ASN A 171 -3.71 -10.09 4.84
N ARG A 172 -3.74 -11.37 5.23
CA ARG A 172 -3.69 -11.79 6.64
C ARG A 172 -2.38 -11.35 7.30
N PHE A 173 -1.25 -11.52 6.62
CA PHE A 173 0.07 -11.19 7.14
C PHE A 173 0.30 -9.68 7.23
N TYR A 174 -0.22 -8.88 6.30
CA TYR A 174 -0.25 -7.42 6.45
C TYR A 174 -1.05 -6.97 7.67
N LYS A 175 -2.23 -7.56 7.92
CA LYS A 175 -3.00 -7.26 9.13
C LYS A 175 -2.22 -7.59 10.40
N ARG A 176 -1.56 -8.76 10.44
CA ARG A 176 -0.65 -9.12 11.54
C ARG A 176 0.47 -8.07 11.67
N GLN A 177 1.11 -7.68 10.55
CA GLN A 177 2.19 -6.69 10.54
C GLN A 177 1.75 -5.34 11.13
N PHE A 178 0.57 -4.85 10.79
CA PHE A 178 0.03 -3.63 11.39
C PHE A 178 -0.16 -3.76 12.91
N ILE A 179 -0.60 -4.90 13.39
CA ILE A 179 -0.82 -5.13 14.82
C ILE A 179 0.49 -5.32 15.57
N THR A 180 1.46 -6.05 15.01
CA THR A 180 2.70 -6.43 15.71
C THR A 180 3.76 -5.34 15.70
N ARG A 181 3.78 -4.46 14.70
CA ARG A 181 4.72 -3.32 14.60
C ARG A 181 4.25 -2.09 15.39
N LYS A 182 3.78 -2.28 16.62
CA LYS A 182 3.20 -1.22 17.46
C LYS A 182 4.10 0.02 17.58
N ALA A 183 5.40 -0.15 17.82
CA ALA A 183 6.32 0.98 17.98
C ALA A 183 6.41 1.84 16.71
N VAL A 184 6.59 1.21 15.54
CA VAL A 184 6.65 1.90 14.24
C VAL A 184 5.32 2.57 13.91
N ASN A 185 4.21 1.88 14.16
CA ASN A 185 2.89 2.41 13.89
C ASN A 185 2.52 3.55 14.84
N ASN A 186 2.93 3.48 16.11
CA ASN A 186 2.75 4.59 17.06
C ASN A 186 3.58 5.82 16.67
N ASP A 187 4.81 5.63 16.17
CA ASP A 187 5.63 6.72 15.63
C ASP A 187 4.94 7.35 14.40
N LEU A 188 4.42 6.54 13.51
CA LEU A 188 3.68 7.04 12.33
C LEU A 188 2.39 7.77 12.74
N LEU A 189 1.65 7.27 13.74
CA LEU A 189 0.48 7.95 14.30
C LEU A 189 0.85 9.29 14.94
N ALA A 190 1.94 9.34 15.70
CA ALA A 190 2.44 10.59 16.28
C ALA A 190 2.84 11.60 15.20
N LYS A 191 3.54 11.15 14.16
CA LYS A 191 3.88 11.99 13.01
C LYS A 191 2.65 12.49 12.27
N LEU A 192 1.62 11.65 12.13
CA LEU A 192 0.33 12.03 11.53
C LEU A 192 -0.35 13.14 12.33
N ASP A 193 -0.38 13.02 13.66
CA ASP A 193 -0.96 14.04 14.53
C ASP A 193 -0.18 15.37 14.47
N ILE A 194 1.15 15.31 14.44
CA ILE A 194 2.00 16.49 14.27
C ILE A 194 1.73 17.12 12.90
N ALA A 195 1.74 16.36 11.81
CA ALA A 195 1.53 16.87 10.47
C ALA A 195 0.15 17.57 10.31
N LEU A 196 -0.90 17.01 10.93
CA LEU A 196 -2.23 17.64 10.93
C LEU A 196 -2.28 18.89 11.80
N THR A 197 -1.60 18.89 12.95
CA THR A 197 -1.49 20.07 13.84
C THR A 197 -0.76 21.21 13.13
N ASP A 198 0.37 20.92 12.50
CA ASP A 198 1.18 21.88 11.76
C ASP A 198 0.42 22.44 10.54
N TYR A 199 -0.38 21.60 9.87
CA TYR A 199 -1.20 22.01 8.75
C TYR A 199 -2.13 23.17 9.09
N PHE A 200 -2.77 23.12 10.27
CA PHE A 200 -3.66 24.19 10.74
C PHE A 200 -2.90 25.37 11.35
N ASN A 201 -1.85 25.12 12.10
CA ASN A 201 -1.09 26.17 12.79
C ASN A 201 -0.29 27.06 11.81
N ASN A 202 0.20 26.47 10.70
CA ASN A 202 0.94 27.18 9.67
C ASN A 202 0.04 27.84 8.60
N ASN A 203 -1.28 27.87 8.83
CA ASN A 203 -2.26 28.39 7.87
C ASN A 203 -2.23 27.69 6.50
N THR A 204 -1.71 26.48 6.38
CA THR A 204 -1.69 25.71 5.13
C THR A 204 -3.10 25.45 4.62
N ALA A 205 -4.06 25.29 5.55
CA ALA A 205 -5.48 25.12 5.22
C ALA A 205 -6.06 26.31 4.39
N LEU A 206 -5.56 27.54 4.57
CA LEU A 206 -6.01 28.69 3.81
C LEU A 206 -5.54 28.65 2.35
N GLN A 207 -4.44 27.98 2.06
CA GLN A 207 -3.82 27.90 0.74
C GLN A 207 -4.24 26.63 -0.01
N GLU A 208 -4.21 25.49 0.68
CA GLU A 208 -4.38 24.15 0.13
C GLU A 208 -5.78 23.56 0.36
N GLY A 209 -6.64 24.25 1.15
CA GLY A 209 -7.96 23.75 1.51
C GLY A 209 -7.96 22.77 2.68
N VAL A 210 -8.99 21.96 2.81
CA VAL A 210 -9.10 20.91 3.84
C VAL A 210 -8.03 19.84 3.61
N PRO A 211 -7.30 19.35 4.66
CA PRO A 211 -6.27 18.34 4.49
C PRO A 211 -6.76 17.11 3.74
N THR A 212 -6.05 16.70 2.68
CA THR A 212 -6.36 15.50 1.92
C THR A 212 -5.50 14.32 2.38
N VAL A 213 -6.00 13.09 2.17
CA VAL A 213 -5.21 11.88 2.46
C VAL A 213 -3.92 11.86 1.65
N GLN A 214 -3.99 12.32 0.38
CA GLN A 214 -2.84 12.40 -0.52
C GLN A 214 -1.74 13.30 0.04
N TYR A 215 -2.09 14.54 0.45
CA TYR A 215 -1.16 15.49 1.02
C TYR A 215 -0.49 14.94 2.29
N ILE A 216 -1.28 14.44 3.23
CA ILE A 216 -0.77 13.92 4.49
C ILE A 216 0.11 12.67 4.28
N ALA A 217 -0.29 11.75 3.43
CA ALA A 217 0.50 10.57 3.10
C ALA A 217 1.86 10.93 2.50
N GLN A 218 1.90 11.97 1.63
CA GLN A 218 3.13 12.49 1.06
C GLN A 218 4.06 13.08 2.15
N GLN A 219 3.53 13.85 3.10
CA GLN A 219 4.31 14.38 4.23
C GLN A 219 4.89 13.26 5.10
N LEU A 220 4.19 12.17 5.24
CA LEU A 220 4.60 10.99 6.00
C LEU A 220 5.48 10.01 5.20
N GLN A 221 5.68 10.26 3.90
CA GLN A 221 6.43 9.39 2.98
C GLN A 221 5.86 7.96 2.90
N VAL A 222 4.53 7.84 2.95
CA VAL A 222 3.80 6.59 2.79
C VAL A 222 2.75 6.70 1.69
N SER A 223 2.29 5.56 1.18
CA SER A 223 1.19 5.55 0.24
C SER A 223 -0.15 5.87 0.93
N PRO A 224 -1.08 6.60 0.26
CA PRO A 224 -2.41 6.90 0.82
C PRO A 224 -3.18 5.64 1.21
N ARG A 225 -2.97 4.56 0.47
CA ARG A 225 -3.64 3.28 0.72
C ARG A 225 -3.08 2.60 1.96
N TYR A 226 -1.75 2.56 2.12
CA TYR A 226 -1.09 2.02 3.31
C TYR A 226 -1.54 2.76 4.57
N LEU A 227 -1.50 4.10 4.55
CA LEU A 227 -1.97 4.93 5.66
C LEU A 227 -3.42 4.58 6.05
N SER A 228 -4.32 4.45 5.07
CA SER A 228 -5.72 4.10 5.34
C SER A 228 -5.89 2.69 5.90
N ASP A 229 -5.16 1.70 5.40
CA ASP A 229 -5.27 0.31 5.84
C ASP A 229 -4.64 0.13 7.23
N MET A 230 -3.54 0.82 7.53
CA MET A 230 -2.92 0.88 8.85
C MET A 230 -3.89 1.49 9.88
N LEU A 231 -4.48 2.66 9.60
CA LEU A 231 -5.43 3.32 10.49
C LEU A 231 -6.69 2.47 10.69
N ARG A 232 -7.17 1.79 9.66
CA ARG A 232 -8.32 0.88 9.77
C ARG A 232 -8.01 -0.31 10.68
N SER A 233 -6.78 -0.84 10.61
CA SER A 233 -6.35 -1.96 11.44
C SER A 233 -6.14 -1.58 12.90
N LEU A 234 -5.65 -0.36 13.18
CA LEU A 234 -5.32 0.08 14.54
C LEU A 234 -6.47 0.80 15.24
N LEU A 235 -7.23 1.63 14.51
CA LEU A 235 -8.22 2.56 15.06
C LEU A 235 -9.63 2.33 14.51
N SER A 236 -9.86 1.31 13.67
CA SER A 236 -11.14 0.98 13.03
C SER A 236 -11.71 2.15 12.18
N GLN A 237 -10.85 3.05 11.69
CA GLN A 237 -11.22 4.18 10.83
C GLN A 237 -10.19 4.37 9.71
N ASN A 238 -10.64 4.78 8.52
CA ASN A 238 -9.73 5.07 7.42
C ASN A 238 -9.09 6.47 7.56
N ALA A 239 -8.09 6.78 6.73
CA ALA A 239 -7.36 8.05 6.80
C ALA A 239 -8.28 9.27 6.60
N GLN A 240 -9.26 9.19 5.68
CA GLN A 240 -10.22 10.27 5.47
C GLN A 240 -11.08 10.53 6.72
N GLN A 241 -11.52 9.46 7.38
CA GLN A 241 -12.30 9.57 8.64
C GLN A 241 -11.45 10.17 9.76
N TYR A 242 -10.19 9.76 9.88
CA TYR A 242 -9.25 10.29 10.86
C TYR A 242 -9.03 11.80 10.66
N ILE A 243 -8.70 12.22 9.44
CA ILE A 243 -8.52 13.64 9.10
C ILE A 243 -9.78 14.45 9.41
N GLN A 244 -10.96 13.96 8.99
CA GLN A 244 -12.22 14.63 9.30
C GLN A 244 -12.45 14.80 10.81
N ASN A 245 -12.11 13.78 11.61
CA ASN A 245 -12.22 13.88 13.06
C ASN A 245 -11.31 14.97 13.62
N LYS A 246 -10.07 15.06 13.14
CA LYS A 246 -9.11 16.11 13.55
C LYS A 246 -9.55 17.52 13.14
N VAL A 247 -10.11 17.66 11.93
CA VAL A 247 -10.74 18.92 11.49
C VAL A 247 -11.85 19.35 12.46
N ILE A 248 -12.70 18.41 12.88
CA ILE A 248 -13.78 18.70 13.83
C ILE A 248 -13.27 18.99 15.25
N GLU A 249 -12.22 18.32 15.71
CA GLU A 249 -11.56 18.64 16.98
C GLU A 249 -11.04 20.09 16.97
N LYS A 250 -10.34 20.48 15.88
CA LYS A 250 -9.86 21.87 15.73
C LYS A 250 -11.01 22.87 15.62
N ALA A 251 -12.08 22.51 14.92
CA ALA A 251 -13.27 23.35 14.84
C ALA A 251 -13.91 23.59 16.23
N LYS A 252 -14.01 22.54 17.04
CA LYS A 252 -14.54 22.65 18.43
C LYS A 252 -13.67 23.58 19.28
N GLU A 253 -12.36 23.47 19.20
CA GLU A 253 -11.42 24.36 19.86
C GLU A 253 -11.68 25.81 19.47
N MET A 254 -11.72 26.11 18.17
CA MET A 254 -11.94 27.46 17.66
C MET A 254 -13.32 28.03 18.05
N LEU A 255 -14.36 27.19 18.00
CA LEU A 255 -15.72 27.60 18.38
C LEU A 255 -15.82 27.96 19.87
N SER A 256 -15.06 27.30 20.75
CA SER A 256 -15.08 27.53 22.21
C SER A 256 -14.18 28.67 22.66
N VAL A 257 -13.04 28.91 21.96
CA VAL A 257 -12.01 29.85 22.42
C VAL A 257 -12.06 31.20 21.70
N THR A 258 -12.59 31.23 20.45
CA THR A 258 -12.57 32.45 19.62
C THR A 258 -13.94 33.09 19.44
N ARG A 259 -13.94 34.40 19.11
CA ARG A 259 -15.14 35.14 18.70
C ARG A 259 -15.38 35.13 17.19
N MET A 260 -14.60 34.37 16.44
CA MET A 260 -14.76 34.24 14.98
C MET A 260 -16.17 33.74 14.62
N SER A 261 -16.73 34.23 13.55
CA SER A 261 -17.97 33.69 13.00
C SER A 261 -17.79 32.25 12.54
N VAL A 262 -18.87 31.50 12.44
CA VAL A 262 -18.84 30.11 11.91
C VAL A 262 -18.28 30.07 10.49
N ALA A 263 -18.53 31.11 9.68
CA ALA A 263 -18.01 31.19 8.33
C ALA A 263 -16.49 31.44 8.31
N GLU A 264 -15.98 32.33 9.17
CA GLU A 264 -14.53 32.55 9.31
C GLU A 264 -13.80 31.28 9.78
N ILE A 265 -14.37 30.54 10.72
CA ILE A 265 -13.81 29.25 11.16
C ILE A 265 -13.81 28.24 10.00
N ALA A 266 -14.87 28.17 9.21
CA ALA A 266 -14.91 27.29 8.04
C ALA A 266 -13.77 27.61 7.06
N TYR A 267 -13.55 28.89 6.74
CA TYR A 267 -12.45 29.31 5.86
C TYR A 267 -11.08 29.03 6.47
N GLN A 268 -10.89 29.28 7.77
CA GLN A 268 -9.64 28.97 8.48
C GLN A 268 -9.30 27.48 8.47
N LEU A 269 -10.32 26.61 8.42
CA LEU A 269 -10.17 25.16 8.32
C LEU A 269 -10.02 24.65 6.87
N GLY A 270 -10.01 25.58 5.89
CA GLY A 270 -9.80 25.27 4.49
C GLY A 270 -11.07 24.89 3.72
N PHE A 271 -12.28 25.11 4.26
CA PHE A 271 -13.50 24.87 3.51
C PHE A 271 -13.76 26.02 2.53
N GLU A 272 -13.90 25.68 1.27
CA GLU A 272 -14.30 26.64 0.23
C GLU A 272 -15.70 27.23 0.47
N HIS A 273 -16.62 26.41 1.03
CA HIS A 273 -17.98 26.77 1.35
C HIS A 273 -18.35 26.46 2.80
N PRO A 274 -18.78 27.44 3.61
CA PRO A 274 -19.19 27.24 5.00
C PRO A 274 -20.31 26.21 5.18
N GLN A 275 -21.15 26.01 4.18
CA GLN A 275 -22.21 24.98 4.20
C GLN A 275 -21.64 23.56 4.25
N SER A 276 -20.52 23.30 3.57
CA SER A 276 -19.81 22.01 3.62
C SER A 276 -19.26 21.72 5.00
N PHE A 277 -18.71 22.73 5.67
CA PHE A 277 -18.29 22.66 7.06
C PHE A 277 -19.46 22.37 7.99
N ASN A 278 -20.55 23.13 7.91
CA ASN A 278 -21.74 22.94 8.73
C ASN A 278 -22.31 21.51 8.61
N LYS A 279 -22.37 21.00 7.38
CA LYS A 279 -22.85 19.64 7.10
C LYS A 279 -21.90 18.57 7.70
N LEU A 280 -20.60 18.74 7.56
CA LEU A 280 -19.62 17.83 8.15
C LEU A 280 -19.70 17.88 9.69
N PHE A 281 -19.69 19.07 10.27
CA PHE A 281 -19.73 19.27 11.72
C PHE A 281 -20.98 18.64 12.33
N LYS A 282 -22.18 18.93 11.76
CA LYS A 282 -23.44 18.35 12.25
C LYS A 282 -23.47 16.84 12.13
N ARG A 283 -22.93 16.27 11.03
CA ARG A 283 -22.85 14.82 10.85
C ARG A 283 -21.96 14.15 11.91
N LYS A 284 -20.89 14.83 12.35
CA LYS A 284 -19.91 14.29 13.29
C LYS A 284 -20.24 14.53 14.76
N THR A 285 -21.01 15.58 15.07
CA THR A 285 -21.28 16.01 16.46
C THR A 285 -22.75 15.94 16.83
N ASN A 286 -23.65 15.73 15.87
CA ASN A 286 -25.11 15.83 15.96
C ASN A 286 -25.62 17.25 16.30
N LEU A 287 -24.75 18.25 16.40
CA LEU A 287 -25.07 19.65 16.64
C LEU A 287 -24.56 20.50 15.46
N SER A 288 -25.24 21.60 15.16
CA SER A 288 -24.66 22.62 14.29
C SER A 288 -23.49 23.34 15.00
N PRO A 289 -22.55 23.98 14.27
CA PRO A 289 -21.50 24.77 14.90
C PRO A 289 -22.02 25.87 15.83
N LEU A 290 -23.17 26.49 15.50
CA LEU A 290 -23.76 27.52 16.32
C LEU A 290 -24.37 26.96 17.61
N GLU A 291 -25.12 25.86 17.53
CA GLU A 291 -25.66 25.16 18.72
C GLU A 291 -24.52 24.67 19.63
N PHE A 292 -23.43 24.16 19.04
CA PHE A 292 -22.26 23.75 19.81
C PHE A 292 -21.60 24.91 20.54
N ARG A 293 -21.46 26.10 19.89
CA ARG A 293 -20.95 27.31 20.56
C ARG A 293 -21.85 27.75 21.71
N GLN A 294 -23.14 27.72 21.52
CA GLN A 294 -24.11 28.11 22.54
C GLN A 294 -24.12 27.20 23.77
N SER A 295 -23.63 25.96 23.64
CA SER A 295 -23.53 25.04 24.77
C SER A 295 -22.38 25.36 25.74
N PHE A 296 -21.51 26.34 25.42
CA PHE A 296 -20.43 26.83 26.29
C PHE A 296 -20.73 28.20 26.91
N ASN A 297 -21.85 28.85 26.52
CA ASN A 297 -22.31 30.08 27.09
C ASN A 297 -23.55 29.81 27.96
#